data_0ecbc367764f197a56e2fcc02b2bfe31
#
_entry.id   0ecbc367764f197a56e2fcc02b2bfe31
#
_cell.length_a   1.000
_cell.length_b   1.000
_cell.length_c   1.000
_cell.angle_alpha   90.00
_cell.angle_beta   90.00
_cell.angle_gamma   90.00
#
_symmetry.space_group_name_H-M   'P 1'
#
loop_
_entity.id
_entity.type
_entity.pdbx_description
1 polymer ?
#
loop_
_entity_poly.entity_id
_entity_poly.type
_entity_poly.pdbx_seq_one_letter_code
_entity_poly.pdbx_strand_id
1 'polypeptide(L)'
;MKQITGIYSAPSQHWVGDGFPVRSMFSYQTHGQQLSPFLLLDYAGPYVFPMGNNKRGVGVHPHRGFETVTIVYAGEVEHRDSTGHGGVIGPGDVQWMTAGAGILHEEFHSESFTRSGGELKMLQLWVNLPAKDKMTAPGYQSITAAMIPTVTLGKGAGKLRVIAGHYDDVSGPAHTFSPLNVWDLQLNHGRDITLYQPEGWTTALVVLEGEVIINGSESAREGQLAVLSQSGDALHLEATTQTKALLMAGEPLQEPIVGYGPFVMNNKTQIAEAIRDFNSGRFGQI
;
A
#
# COMPACT_ATOMS: atom_id res chain seq x y z
N MET A 1 -7.45 -0.88 -24.19
CA MET A 1 -7.49 0.04 -23.03
C MET A 1 -8.34 -0.60 -21.94
N LYS A 2 -7.87 -0.57 -20.69
CA LYS A 2 -8.68 -0.93 -19.51
C LYS A 2 -9.82 0.07 -19.35
N GLN A 3 -11.02 -0.41 -18.98
CA GLN A 3 -12.18 0.45 -18.76
C GLN A 3 -12.22 0.91 -17.29
N ILE A 4 -12.69 2.13 -17.04
CA ILE A 4 -12.97 2.58 -15.67
C ILE A 4 -14.23 1.85 -15.19
N THR A 5 -14.12 1.12 -14.08
CA THR A 5 -15.26 0.43 -13.45
C THR A 5 -15.84 1.23 -12.28
N GLY A 6 -15.11 2.20 -11.77
CA GLY A 6 -15.57 3.14 -10.77
C GLY A 6 -14.47 4.09 -10.32
N ILE A 7 -14.89 5.30 -9.92
CA ILE A 7 -14.06 6.29 -9.22
C ILE A 7 -14.70 6.55 -7.87
N TYR A 8 -13.95 6.29 -6.82
CA TYR A 8 -14.42 6.35 -5.44
C TYR A 8 -13.67 7.44 -4.68
N SER A 9 -14.41 8.32 -4.03
CA SER A 9 -13.82 9.30 -3.11
C SER A 9 -13.54 8.65 -1.77
N ALA A 10 -12.42 9.04 -1.15
CA ALA A 10 -12.09 8.57 0.19
C ALA A 10 -13.21 8.93 1.19
N PRO A 11 -13.53 8.03 2.13
CA PRO A 11 -14.45 8.34 3.22
C PRO A 11 -13.84 9.37 4.17
N SER A 12 -14.61 9.72 5.20
CA SER A 12 -14.12 10.59 6.28
C SER A 12 -12.91 10.00 6.97
N GLN A 13 -12.00 10.88 7.39
CA GLN A 13 -10.82 10.51 8.17
C GLN A 13 -11.19 9.89 9.51
N HIS A 14 -10.45 8.86 9.91
CA HIS A 14 -10.46 8.30 11.26
C HIS A 14 -9.03 8.08 11.77
N TRP A 15 -8.88 7.79 13.05
CA TRP A 15 -7.57 7.57 13.63
C TRP A 15 -7.26 6.08 13.80
N VAL A 16 -6.04 5.70 13.42
CA VAL A 16 -5.43 4.42 13.79
C VAL A 16 -4.38 4.73 14.87
N GLY A 17 -4.65 4.25 16.08
CA GLY A 17 -3.94 4.73 17.26
C GLY A 17 -4.11 6.24 17.45
N ASP A 18 -3.07 6.92 17.93
CA ASP A 18 -3.01 8.38 18.02
C ASP A 18 -1.99 9.00 17.06
N GLY A 19 -1.40 8.19 16.18
CA GLY A 19 -0.35 8.58 15.26
C GLY A 19 -0.77 8.69 13.80
N PHE A 20 -1.87 8.03 13.37
CA PHE A 20 -2.18 7.90 11.95
C PHE A 20 -3.61 8.32 11.63
N PRO A 21 -3.81 9.56 11.13
CA PRO A 21 -5.11 10.04 10.66
C PRO A 21 -5.34 9.53 9.24
N VAL A 22 -6.09 8.43 9.08
CA VAL A 22 -6.24 7.71 7.82
C VAL A 22 -7.60 7.91 7.17
N ARG A 23 -7.62 7.82 5.85
CA ARG A 23 -8.80 7.63 5.01
C ARG A 23 -8.66 6.28 4.31
N SER A 24 -9.55 5.33 4.59
CA SER A 24 -9.50 4.00 3.99
C SER A 24 -10.05 4.06 2.56
N MET A 25 -9.16 4.08 1.58
CA MET A 25 -9.52 4.15 0.16
C MET A 25 -10.30 2.92 -0.28
N PHE A 26 -9.91 1.75 0.22
CA PHE A 26 -10.63 0.48 0.09
C PHE A 26 -10.22 -0.50 1.18
N SER A 27 -11.04 -1.54 1.36
CA SER A 27 -10.73 -2.68 2.21
C SER A 27 -11.27 -3.98 1.60
N TYR A 28 -10.85 -5.14 2.13
CA TYR A 28 -11.39 -6.44 1.72
C TYR A 28 -12.89 -6.57 1.99
N GLN A 29 -13.44 -5.74 2.88
CA GLN A 29 -14.87 -5.70 3.17
C GLN A 29 -15.66 -4.89 2.14
N THR A 30 -15.05 -3.88 1.52
CA THR A 30 -15.71 -3.00 0.55
C THR A 30 -15.53 -3.48 -0.89
N HIS A 31 -14.33 -3.90 -1.26
CA HIS A 31 -13.99 -4.27 -2.65
C HIS A 31 -13.57 -5.74 -2.81
N GLY A 32 -13.16 -6.43 -1.73
CA GLY A 32 -12.92 -7.87 -1.69
C GLY A 32 -12.19 -8.42 -2.91
N GLN A 33 -12.86 -9.31 -3.65
CA GLN A 33 -12.32 -9.96 -4.84
C GLN A 33 -12.00 -9.00 -5.99
N GLN A 34 -12.69 -7.87 -6.07
CA GLN A 34 -12.51 -6.90 -7.16
C GLN A 34 -11.08 -6.34 -7.19
N LEU A 35 -10.47 -6.15 -6.03
CA LEU A 35 -9.12 -5.61 -5.89
C LEU A 35 -8.07 -6.66 -5.52
N SER A 36 -8.41 -7.97 -5.50
CA SER A 36 -7.40 -9.03 -5.29
C SER A 36 -6.22 -8.87 -6.27
N PRO A 37 -4.96 -8.91 -5.79
CA PRO A 37 -4.50 -9.36 -4.46
C PRO A 37 -4.43 -8.27 -3.38
N PHE A 38 -4.93 -7.07 -3.63
CA PHE A 38 -4.89 -5.97 -2.66
C PHE A 38 -6.09 -6.03 -1.72
N LEU A 39 -5.84 -5.93 -0.40
CA LEU A 39 -6.86 -6.10 0.63
C LEU A 39 -7.31 -4.81 1.28
N LEU A 40 -6.44 -3.83 1.39
CA LEU A 40 -6.69 -2.57 2.05
C LEU A 40 -5.71 -1.52 1.57
N LEU A 41 -6.16 -0.28 1.47
CA LEU A 41 -5.30 0.89 1.35
C LEU A 41 -5.82 2.01 2.24
N ASP A 42 -5.00 2.36 3.22
CA ASP A 42 -5.18 3.54 4.06
C ASP A 42 -4.23 4.65 3.60
N TYR A 43 -4.78 5.84 3.40
CA TYR A 43 -4.02 7.05 3.12
C TYR A 43 -3.99 7.93 4.37
N ALA A 44 -2.84 7.98 5.05
CA ALA A 44 -2.61 8.79 6.23
C ALA A 44 -2.09 10.17 5.87
N GLY A 45 -2.79 11.18 6.30
CA GLY A 45 -2.47 12.57 6.05
C GLY A 45 -2.96 13.12 4.70
N PRO A 46 -2.40 14.28 4.23
CA PRO A 46 -1.40 15.08 4.96
C PRO A 46 -1.93 15.63 6.30
N TYR A 47 -1.13 15.53 7.33
CA TYR A 47 -1.45 16.06 8.66
C TYR A 47 -0.21 16.62 9.34
N VAL A 48 -0.29 17.82 9.91
CA VAL A 48 0.83 18.47 10.60
C VAL A 48 0.77 18.17 12.09
N PHE A 49 1.75 17.42 12.57
CA PHE A 49 1.91 17.14 14.00
C PHE A 49 2.74 18.22 14.68
N PRO A 50 2.36 18.64 15.90
CA PRO A 50 3.20 19.54 16.69
C PRO A 50 4.45 18.82 17.20
N MET A 51 5.49 19.57 17.52
CA MET A 51 6.63 19.07 18.29
C MET A 51 6.18 18.49 19.62
N GLY A 52 6.83 17.42 20.07
CA GLY A 52 6.48 16.75 21.31
C GLY A 52 7.59 15.83 21.84
N ASN A 53 7.32 15.23 23.00
CA ASN A 53 8.23 14.27 23.62
C ASN A 53 7.63 12.87 23.73
N ASN A 54 6.32 12.72 23.48
CA ASN A 54 5.63 11.45 23.55
C ASN A 54 5.43 10.93 22.12
N LYS A 55 5.95 9.75 21.84
CA LYS A 55 5.72 9.06 20.56
C LYS A 55 4.22 8.78 20.39
N ARG A 56 3.72 9.06 19.19
CA ARG A 56 2.36 8.74 18.74
C ARG A 56 2.43 7.58 17.77
N GLY A 57 1.41 6.75 17.74
CA GLY A 57 1.40 5.61 16.85
C GLY A 57 0.33 4.61 17.21
N VAL A 58 0.56 3.37 16.85
CA VAL A 58 -0.26 2.21 17.20
C VAL A 58 0.60 1.17 17.92
N GLY A 59 0.16 0.79 19.11
CA GLY A 59 0.86 -0.19 19.94
C GLY A 59 0.78 -1.61 19.37
N VAL A 60 1.35 -2.55 20.10
CA VAL A 60 1.46 -3.95 19.68
C VAL A 60 0.12 -4.53 19.23
N HIS A 61 0.08 -5.01 18.01
CA HIS A 61 -1.07 -5.66 17.41
C HIS A 61 -0.65 -6.78 16.45
N PRO A 62 -1.53 -7.79 16.23
CA PRO A 62 -1.19 -8.95 15.40
C PRO A 62 -1.55 -8.76 13.93
N HIS A 63 -0.92 -9.56 13.06
CA HIS A 63 -1.38 -9.83 11.69
C HIS A 63 -1.13 -11.29 11.31
N ARG A 64 -1.96 -11.84 10.42
CA ARG A 64 -1.77 -13.17 9.81
C ARG A 64 -2.37 -13.23 8.40
N GLY A 65 -1.64 -13.88 7.48
CA GLY A 65 -2.14 -14.32 6.18
C GLY A 65 -1.97 -13.32 5.05
N PHE A 66 -1.27 -12.21 5.26
CA PHE A 66 -1.03 -11.18 4.27
C PHE A 66 0.27 -10.41 4.56
N GLU A 67 0.53 -9.39 3.78
CA GLU A 67 1.67 -8.49 3.92
C GLU A 67 1.18 -7.06 4.17
N THR A 68 1.90 -6.29 4.99
CA THR A 68 1.70 -4.85 5.16
C THR A 68 2.82 -4.09 4.49
N VAL A 69 2.46 -3.07 3.71
CA VAL A 69 3.41 -2.23 2.97
C VAL A 69 3.19 -0.78 3.37
N THR A 70 4.20 -0.17 3.99
CA THR A 70 4.17 1.23 4.38
C THR A 70 5.04 2.05 3.43
N ILE A 71 4.44 3.04 2.76
CA ILE A 71 5.13 3.95 1.83
C ILE A 71 5.10 5.34 2.43
N VAL A 72 6.25 5.91 2.78
CA VAL A 72 6.34 7.24 3.39
C VAL A 72 6.62 8.31 2.35
N TYR A 73 5.84 9.39 2.36
CA TYR A 73 6.03 10.58 1.52
C TYR A 73 6.51 11.79 2.32
N ALA A 74 6.10 11.91 3.59
CA ALA A 74 6.55 12.93 4.53
C ALA A 74 6.47 12.40 5.96
N GLY A 75 7.33 12.89 6.85
CA GLY A 75 7.45 12.38 8.21
C GLY A 75 8.31 11.12 8.30
N GLU A 76 8.32 10.49 9.45
CA GLU A 76 9.08 9.27 9.71
C GLU A 76 8.27 8.29 10.57
N VAL A 77 8.33 7.02 10.24
CA VAL A 77 7.68 5.91 10.97
C VAL A 77 8.75 4.95 11.49
N GLU A 78 8.66 4.62 12.78
CA GLU A 78 9.48 3.61 13.44
C GLU A 78 8.63 2.34 13.65
N HIS A 79 9.17 1.22 13.26
CA HIS A 79 8.55 -0.11 13.36
C HIS A 79 9.39 -1.04 14.22
N ARG A 80 8.72 -1.89 14.99
CA ARG A 80 9.29 -3.08 15.64
C ARG A 80 8.33 -4.26 15.54
N ASP A 81 8.89 -5.48 15.46
CA ASP A 81 8.10 -6.68 15.36
C ASP A 81 8.63 -7.84 16.21
N SER A 82 7.81 -8.88 16.39
CA SER A 82 8.10 -10.04 17.20
C SER A 82 9.15 -11.02 16.61
N THR A 83 9.65 -10.75 15.41
CA THR A 83 10.78 -11.49 14.83
C THR A 83 12.13 -10.86 15.18
N GLY A 84 12.11 -9.73 15.89
CA GLY A 84 13.29 -8.96 16.27
C GLY A 84 13.75 -7.97 15.19
N HIS A 85 12.96 -7.78 14.13
CA HIS A 85 13.23 -6.76 13.15
C HIS A 85 12.59 -5.43 13.52
N GLY A 86 13.13 -4.36 12.97
CA GLY A 86 12.62 -3.02 13.15
C GLY A 86 13.49 -2.01 12.43
N GLY A 87 13.05 -0.76 12.45
CA GLY A 87 13.78 0.33 11.83
C GLY A 87 12.92 1.58 11.69
N VAL A 88 13.55 2.63 11.19
CA VAL A 88 12.90 3.89 10.86
C VAL A 88 12.89 4.04 9.35
N ILE A 89 11.74 4.38 8.79
CA ILE A 89 11.57 4.73 7.39
C ILE A 89 11.12 6.18 7.27
N GLY A 90 11.71 6.89 6.31
CA GLY A 90 11.44 8.29 6.01
C GLY A 90 10.95 8.50 4.57
N PRO A 91 10.90 9.77 4.12
CA PRO A 91 10.37 10.10 2.81
C PRO A 91 11.05 9.35 1.66
N GLY A 92 10.24 8.63 0.88
CA GLY A 92 10.68 7.81 -0.24
C GLY A 92 11.02 6.36 0.13
N ASP A 93 11.15 6.02 1.41
CA ASP A 93 11.37 4.65 1.85
C ASP A 93 10.08 3.84 1.87
N VAL A 94 10.23 2.52 1.81
CA VAL A 94 9.16 1.55 1.90
C VAL A 94 9.53 0.45 2.89
N GLN A 95 8.59 0.10 3.76
CA GLN A 95 8.66 -1.08 4.59
C GLN A 95 7.70 -2.12 4.02
N TRP A 96 8.18 -3.34 3.79
CA TRP A 96 7.37 -4.45 3.31
C TRP A 96 7.49 -5.60 4.31
N MET A 97 6.45 -5.81 5.11
CA MET A 97 6.42 -6.84 6.15
C MET A 97 5.49 -7.97 5.74
N THR A 98 6.01 -9.18 5.68
CA THR A 98 5.21 -10.41 5.52
C THR A 98 4.74 -10.89 6.88
N ALA A 99 3.43 -10.85 7.15
CA ALA A 99 2.88 -11.38 8.40
C ALA A 99 2.82 -12.93 8.38
N GLY A 100 2.51 -13.51 7.23
CA GLY A 100 2.53 -14.97 7.04
C GLY A 100 1.77 -15.74 8.12
N ALA A 101 2.46 -16.65 8.80
CA ALA A 101 1.91 -17.49 9.86
C ALA A 101 1.50 -16.73 11.13
N GLY A 102 1.88 -15.48 11.26
CA GLY A 102 1.52 -14.61 12.37
C GLY A 102 2.70 -13.83 12.92
N ILE A 103 2.48 -12.55 13.16
CA ILE A 103 3.46 -11.61 13.69
C ILE A 103 2.76 -10.64 14.63
N LEU A 104 3.48 -10.13 15.62
CA LEU A 104 3.12 -8.92 16.35
C LEU A 104 4.00 -7.80 15.85
N HIS A 105 3.43 -6.60 15.70
CA HIS A 105 4.22 -5.41 15.44
C HIS A 105 3.62 -4.17 16.09
N GLU A 106 4.40 -3.11 16.13
CA GLU A 106 3.99 -1.78 16.56
C GLU A 106 4.59 -0.75 15.62
N GLU A 107 3.89 0.35 15.40
CA GLU A 107 4.30 1.44 14.53
C GLU A 107 4.11 2.77 15.25
N PHE A 108 5.17 3.56 15.33
CA PHE A 108 5.17 4.88 15.97
C PHE A 108 5.83 5.91 15.05
N HIS A 109 5.55 7.18 15.31
CA HIS A 109 6.43 8.24 14.82
C HIS A 109 7.84 8.00 15.35
N SER A 110 8.87 8.23 14.54
CA SER A 110 10.25 8.15 15.01
C SER A 110 10.51 9.14 16.14
N GLU A 111 11.58 8.95 16.89
CA GLU A 111 11.99 9.90 17.94
C GLU A 111 12.31 11.28 17.33
N SER A 112 13.00 11.28 16.18
CA SER A 112 13.34 12.50 15.44
C SER A 112 12.08 13.28 15.04
N PHE A 113 11.14 12.60 14.37
CA PHE A 113 9.87 13.21 13.93
C PHE A 113 8.99 13.64 15.10
N THR A 114 8.95 12.87 16.18
CA THR A 114 8.24 13.26 17.42
C THR A 114 8.76 14.57 17.98
N ARG A 115 10.08 14.75 18.01
CA ARG A 115 10.71 15.97 18.53
C ARG A 115 10.54 17.17 17.61
N SER A 116 10.69 16.99 16.30
CA SER A 116 10.62 18.08 15.33
C SER A 116 9.17 18.48 14.99
N GLY A 117 8.25 17.55 15.08
CA GLY A 117 6.93 17.69 14.45
C GLY A 117 7.07 17.79 12.93
N GLY A 118 5.97 18.17 12.28
CA GLY A 118 5.94 18.36 10.83
C GLY A 118 4.82 17.60 10.16
N GLU A 119 4.84 17.59 8.83
CA GLU A 119 3.84 16.86 8.03
C GLU A 119 4.10 15.36 8.06
N LEU A 120 3.04 14.59 8.30
CA LEU A 120 2.98 13.15 8.04
C LEU A 120 2.13 12.91 6.80
N LYS A 121 2.68 12.10 5.88
CA LYS A 121 1.98 11.64 4.69
C LYS A 121 2.51 10.26 4.31
N MET A 122 1.65 9.24 4.36
CA MET A 122 2.03 7.87 4.05
C MET A 122 0.85 7.04 3.55
N LEU A 123 1.14 5.94 2.92
CA LEU A 123 0.18 4.90 2.57
C LEU A 123 0.49 3.61 3.35
N GLN A 124 -0.58 2.96 3.80
CA GLN A 124 -0.55 1.60 4.33
C GLN A 124 -1.33 0.71 3.37
N LEU A 125 -0.64 -0.15 2.64
CA LEU A 125 -1.23 -1.11 1.71
C LEU A 125 -1.16 -2.52 2.30
N TRP A 126 -2.25 -3.28 2.24
CA TRP A 126 -2.24 -4.70 2.55
C TRP A 126 -2.28 -5.52 1.26
N VAL A 127 -1.34 -6.44 1.13
CA VAL A 127 -1.21 -7.36 0.00
C VAL A 127 -1.50 -8.77 0.47
N ASN A 128 -2.45 -9.44 -0.16
CA ASN A 128 -2.85 -10.79 0.21
C ASN A 128 -1.78 -11.82 -0.17
N LEU A 129 -1.61 -12.83 0.64
CA LEU A 129 -0.79 -13.99 0.31
C LEU A 129 -1.67 -15.06 -0.37
N PRO A 130 -1.16 -15.75 -1.40
CA PRO A 130 -1.79 -16.96 -1.91
C PRO A 130 -1.99 -18.00 -0.79
N ALA A 131 -3.02 -18.83 -0.89
CA ALA A 131 -3.36 -19.83 0.13
C ALA A 131 -2.17 -20.71 0.52
N LYS A 132 -1.34 -21.09 -0.46
CA LYS A 132 -0.13 -21.90 -0.25
C LYS A 132 0.95 -21.20 0.59
N ASP A 133 0.95 -19.86 0.62
CA ASP A 133 1.97 -19.05 1.27
C ASP A 133 1.46 -18.33 2.53
N LYS A 134 0.16 -18.45 2.87
CA LYS A 134 -0.42 -17.80 4.05
C LYS A 134 0.20 -18.19 5.39
N MET A 135 0.81 -19.35 5.45
CA MET A 135 1.50 -19.86 6.65
C MET A 135 3.03 -19.83 6.49
N THR A 136 3.55 -19.02 5.57
CA THR A 136 5.00 -18.78 5.46
C THR A 136 5.54 -18.10 6.71
N ALA A 137 6.83 -18.23 6.96
CA ALA A 137 7.47 -17.53 8.08
C ALA A 137 7.33 -16.01 7.92
N PRO A 138 7.09 -15.27 9.00
CA PRO A 138 7.13 -13.81 8.96
C PRO A 138 8.47 -13.28 8.44
N GLY A 139 8.42 -12.16 7.73
CA GLY A 139 9.59 -11.56 7.13
C GLY A 139 9.50 -10.04 7.03
N TYR A 140 10.64 -9.40 6.84
CA TYR A 140 10.76 -7.94 6.80
C TYR A 140 11.70 -7.51 5.68
N GLN A 141 11.28 -6.55 4.86
CA GLN A 141 12.09 -5.93 3.84
C GLN A 141 12.14 -4.42 4.12
N SER A 142 13.32 -3.92 4.45
CA SER A 142 13.60 -2.49 4.53
C SER A 142 14.08 -2.02 3.17
N ILE A 143 13.26 -1.25 2.46
CA ILE A 143 13.52 -0.79 1.11
C ILE A 143 13.72 0.72 1.16
N THR A 144 14.97 1.15 1.14
CA THR A 144 15.28 2.59 1.15
C THR A 144 14.98 3.24 -0.20
N ALA A 145 14.75 4.55 -0.20
CA ALA A 145 14.53 5.33 -1.41
C ALA A 145 15.62 5.12 -2.47
N ALA A 146 16.87 4.93 -2.04
CA ALA A 146 18.00 4.68 -2.94
C ALA A 146 17.95 3.31 -3.64
N MET A 147 17.26 2.34 -3.07
CA MET A 147 17.08 1.00 -3.67
C MET A 147 15.99 0.98 -4.74
N ILE A 148 15.08 1.95 -4.73
CA ILE A 148 13.93 1.99 -5.63
C ILE A 148 14.32 2.68 -6.94
N PRO A 149 14.40 1.95 -8.06
CA PRO A 149 14.75 2.55 -9.33
C PRO A 149 13.70 3.55 -9.79
N THR A 150 14.17 4.66 -10.36
CA THR A 150 13.34 5.72 -10.92
C THR A 150 13.53 5.77 -12.44
N VAL A 151 12.43 5.63 -13.17
CA VAL A 151 12.39 5.74 -14.63
C VAL A 151 11.89 7.12 -15.02
N THR A 152 12.60 7.82 -15.91
CA THR A 152 12.11 9.05 -16.54
C THR A 152 11.16 8.68 -17.67
N LEU A 153 9.92 9.12 -17.56
CA LEU A 153 8.88 8.83 -18.55
C LEU A 153 9.09 9.66 -19.83
N GLY A 154 8.79 9.03 -20.95
CA GLY A 154 8.96 9.65 -22.26
C GLY A 154 8.17 10.96 -22.42
N LYS A 155 8.58 11.80 -23.41
CA LYS A 155 7.94 13.07 -23.75
C LYS A 155 7.80 14.07 -22.57
N GLY A 156 8.61 13.91 -21.55
CA GLY A 156 8.55 14.75 -20.35
C GLY A 156 7.31 14.50 -19.49
N ALA A 157 6.70 13.31 -19.57
CA ALA A 157 5.51 12.97 -18.81
C ALA A 157 5.73 12.93 -17.28
N GLY A 158 6.97 12.75 -16.84
CA GLY A 158 7.30 12.74 -15.44
C GLY A 158 8.27 11.62 -15.06
N LYS A 159 8.07 11.05 -13.88
CA LYS A 159 8.89 9.98 -13.32
C LYS A 159 8.00 8.87 -12.75
N LEU A 160 8.53 7.64 -12.77
CA LEU A 160 7.93 6.45 -12.19
C LEU A 160 8.97 5.75 -11.32
N ARG A 161 8.65 5.48 -10.06
CA ARG A 161 9.46 4.65 -9.18
C ARG A 161 8.86 3.25 -9.15
N VAL A 162 9.68 2.24 -9.41
CA VAL A 162 9.27 0.83 -9.41
C VAL A 162 9.53 0.26 -8.02
N ILE A 163 8.50 0.23 -7.17
CA ILE A 163 8.60 -0.33 -5.80
C ILE A 163 8.58 -1.85 -5.84
N ALA A 164 7.63 -2.42 -6.59
CA ALA A 164 7.47 -3.85 -6.79
C ALA A 164 7.11 -4.16 -8.24
N GLY A 165 7.45 -5.35 -8.71
CA GLY A 165 7.21 -5.81 -10.06
C GLY A 165 8.16 -5.19 -11.08
N HIS A 166 7.65 -4.90 -12.28
CA HIS A 166 8.48 -4.48 -13.41
C HIS A 166 7.82 -3.32 -14.17
N TYR A 167 8.67 -2.42 -14.67
CA TYR A 167 8.31 -1.44 -15.69
C TYR A 167 9.34 -1.54 -16.81
N ASP A 168 8.96 -1.98 -18.01
CA ASP A 168 9.88 -2.37 -19.07
C ASP A 168 10.95 -3.33 -18.53
N ASP A 169 12.23 -3.03 -18.70
CA ASP A 169 13.36 -3.83 -18.24
C ASP A 169 13.78 -3.51 -16.79
N VAL A 170 13.06 -2.64 -16.10
CA VAL A 170 13.40 -2.19 -14.74
C VAL A 170 12.58 -2.95 -13.72
N SER A 171 13.26 -3.60 -12.76
CA SER A 171 12.65 -4.36 -11.66
C SER A 171 12.67 -3.58 -10.36
N GLY A 172 11.56 -3.61 -9.65
CA GLY A 172 11.48 -3.12 -8.26
C GLY A 172 12.20 -4.04 -7.27
N PRO A 173 12.68 -3.50 -6.14
CA PRO A 173 13.42 -4.25 -5.14
C PRO A 173 12.55 -5.17 -4.26
N ALA A 174 11.23 -4.94 -4.17
CA ALA A 174 10.38 -5.73 -3.32
C ALA A 174 10.21 -7.16 -3.84
N HIS A 175 10.46 -8.12 -2.97
CA HIS A 175 10.11 -9.53 -3.21
C HIS A 175 8.63 -9.74 -2.90
N THR A 176 7.89 -10.37 -3.81
CA THR A 176 6.45 -10.61 -3.70
C THR A 176 6.11 -12.09 -3.88
N PHE A 177 5.01 -12.56 -3.28
CA PHE A 177 4.54 -13.95 -3.36
C PHE A 177 3.63 -14.23 -4.55
N SER A 178 3.12 -13.19 -5.18
CA SER A 178 2.35 -13.28 -6.42
C SER A 178 2.81 -12.18 -7.39
N PRO A 179 2.57 -12.33 -8.69
CA PRO A 179 2.91 -11.31 -9.66
C PRO A 179 2.09 -10.05 -9.42
N LEU A 180 2.77 -8.92 -9.17
CA LEU A 180 2.14 -7.61 -8.99
C LEU A 180 3.11 -6.46 -9.28
N ASN A 181 2.54 -5.30 -9.57
CA ASN A 181 3.24 -4.04 -9.74
C ASN A 181 2.75 -3.02 -8.73
N VAL A 182 3.67 -2.35 -8.07
CA VAL A 182 3.39 -1.15 -7.25
C VAL A 182 4.32 -0.05 -7.76
N TRP A 183 3.74 0.95 -8.42
CA TRP A 183 4.46 2.04 -9.05
C TRP A 183 4.03 3.38 -8.46
N ASP A 184 5.01 4.16 -8.02
CA ASP A 184 4.81 5.51 -7.50
C ASP A 184 5.07 6.51 -8.64
N LEU A 185 4.03 7.25 -9.03
CA LEU A 185 4.01 8.14 -10.19
C LEU A 185 4.14 9.60 -9.79
N GLN A 186 4.98 10.34 -10.50
CA GLN A 186 5.03 11.80 -10.49
C GLN A 186 4.84 12.29 -11.91
N LEU A 187 3.65 12.80 -12.23
CA LEU A 187 3.27 13.22 -13.57
C LEU A 187 3.30 14.74 -13.68
N ASN A 188 3.88 15.22 -14.77
CA ASN A 188 4.02 16.64 -15.04
C ASN A 188 2.73 17.23 -15.65
N HIS A 189 2.33 18.42 -15.19
CA HIS A 189 1.19 19.16 -15.71
C HIS A 189 1.21 19.27 -17.24
N GLY A 190 0.05 19.02 -17.86
CA GLY A 190 -0.17 19.10 -19.29
C GLY A 190 0.57 18.02 -20.11
N ARG A 191 0.94 16.93 -19.47
CA ARG A 191 1.60 15.79 -20.12
C ARG A 191 0.76 14.53 -19.97
N ASP A 192 0.95 13.63 -20.92
CA ASP A 192 0.27 12.34 -21.00
C ASP A 192 1.25 11.19 -21.08
N ILE A 193 0.81 10.01 -20.66
CA ILE A 193 1.52 8.74 -20.74
C ILE A 193 0.54 7.59 -20.90
N THR A 194 0.91 6.60 -21.67
CA THR A 194 0.22 5.30 -21.67
C THR A 194 1.09 4.29 -20.93
N LEU A 195 0.52 3.71 -19.90
CA LEU A 195 1.11 2.66 -19.08
C LEU A 195 0.47 1.33 -19.43
N TYR A 196 1.25 0.26 -19.41
CA TYR A 196 0.79 -1.08 -19.74
C TYR A 196 0.79 -1.98 -18.51
N GLN A 197 -0.26 -2.80 -18.40
CA GLN A 197 -0.42 -3.83 -17.38
C GLN A 197 -0.90 -5.11 -18.05
N PRO A 198 -0.51 -6.29 -17.57
CA PRO A 198 -1.00 -7.53 -18.15
C PRO A 198 -2.53 -7.59 -18.22
N GLU A 199 -3.08 -8.10 -19.30
CA GLU A 199 -4.51 -8.39 -19.40
C GLU A 199 -4.89 -9.44 -18.35
N GLY A 200 -6.07 -9.30 -17.76
CA GLY A 200 -6.53 -10.14 -16.65
C GLY A 200 -6.12 -9.64 -15.26
N TRP A 201 -5.16 -8.71 -15.18
CA TRP A 201 -4.74 -8.19 -13.88
C TRP A 201 -5.69 -7.12 -13.34
N THR A 202 -5.97 -7.20 -12.05
CA THR A 202 -6.53 -6.08 -11.28
C THR A 202 -5.65 -4.86 -11.47
N THR A 203 -6.26 -3.71 -11.68
CA THR A 203 -5.52 -2.44 -11.79
C THR A 203 -6.30 -1.34 -11.08
N ALA A 204 -5.62 -0.60 -10.22
CA ALA A 204 -6.18 0.54 -9.49
C ALA A 204 -5.17 1.69 -9.42
N LEU A 205 -5.68 2.92 -9.46
CA LEU A 205 -4.89 4.14 -9.35
C LEU A 205 -5.45 4.99 -8.20
N VAL A 206 -4.59 5.35 -7.25
CA VAL A 206 -4.92 6.32 -6.19
C VAL A 206 -4.21 7.63 -6.47
N VAL A 207 -4.97 8.71 -6.58
CA VAL A 207 -4.41 10.06 -6.73
C VAL A 207 -4.13 10.65 -5.35
N LEU A 208 -2.87 10.94 -5.07
CA LEU A 208 -2.39 11.48 -3.79
C LEU A 208 -2.30 13.00 -3.79
N GLU A 209 -2.02 13.58 -4.96
CA GLU A 209 -1.97 15.02 -5.20
C GLU A 209 -2.35 15.29 -6.64
N GLY A 210 -3.08 16.39 -6.89
CA GLY A 210 -3.42 16.83 -8.24
C GLY A 210 -4.60 16.10 -8.88
N GLU A 211 -4.59 16.01 -10.21
CA GLU A 211 -5.69 15.44 -10.99
C GLU A 211 -5.17 14.84 -12.32
N VAL A 212 -5.73 13.70 -12.69
CA VAL A 212 -5.50 13.05 -13.98
C VAL A 212 -6.81 12.74 -14.70
N ILE A 213 -6.82 12.89 -16.02
CA ILE A 213 -7.84 12.32 -16.89
C ILE A 213 -7.40 10.92 -17.29
N ILE A 214 -8.30 9.95 -17.11
CA ILE A 214 -8.06 8.53 -17.39
C ILE A 214 -8.75 8.19 -18.71
N ASN A 215 -7.97 7.66 -19.66
CA ASN A 215 -8.43 7.20 -20.98
C ASN A 215 -9.21 8.27 -21.77
N GLY A 216 -8.95 9.57 -21.51
CA GLY A 216 -9.65 10.67 -22.13
C GLY A 216 -11.15 10.80 -21.79
N SER A 217 -11.62 10.11 -20.74
CA SER A 217 -13.05 10.03 -20.42
C SER A 217 -13.42 10.60 -19.05
N GLU A 218 -12.78 10.19 -17.99
CA GLU A 218 -13.11 10.60 -16.62
C GLU A 218 -11.87 11.10 -15.89
N SER A 219 -12.06 12.04 -14.97
CA SER A 219 -10.97 12.52 -14.13
C SER A 219 -11.01 11.90 -12.74
N ALA A 220 -9.81 11.59 -12.21
CA ALA A 220 -9.60 11.28 -10.82
C ALA A 220 -8.69 12.34 -10.19
N ARG A 221 -9.04 12.78 -8.99
CA ARG A 221 -8.35 13.86 -8.26
C ARG A 221 -7.88 13.40 -6.91
N GLU A 222 -7.16 14.25 -6.22
CA GLU A 222 -6.63 13.99 -4.87
C GLU A 222 -7.66 13.30 -3.95
N GLY A 223 -7.24 12.22 -3.28
CA GLY A 223 -8.08 11.42 -2.40
C GLY A 223 -9.10 10.55 -3.13
N GLN A 224 -8.93 10.29 -4.43
CA GLN A 224 -9.77 9.38 -5.19
C GLN A 224 -9.03 8.13 -5.63
N LEU A 225 -9.78 7.02 -5.64
CA LEU A 225 -9.40 5.71 -6.15
C LEU A 225 -10.13 5.46 -7.47
N ALA A 226 -9.40 5.27 -8.55
CA ALA A 226 -9.94 4.77 -9.82
C ALA A 226 -9.68 3.27 -9.91
N VAL A 227 -10.73 2.48 -10.08
CA VAL A 227 -10.67 1.02 -10.29
C VAL A 227 -10.92 0.75 -11.76
N LEU A 228 -10.07 -0.10 -12.35
CA LEU A 228 -10.10 -0.40 -13.78
C LEU A 228 -10.48 -1.85 -14.03
N SER A 229 -10.96 -2.14 -15.23
CA SER A 229 -11.30 -3.49 -15.66
C SER A 229 -10.07 -4.41 -15.70
N GLN A 230 -10.27 -5.69 -15.50
CA GLN A 230 -9.25 -6.69 -15.75
C GLN A 230 -8.99 -6.87 -17.26
N SER A 231 -9.99 -6.66 -18.10
CA SER A 231 -9.86 -6.68 -19.57
C SER A 231 -9.07 -5.45 -20.06
N GLY A 232 -8.33 -5.65 -21.15
CA GLY A 232 -7.41 -4.67 -21.70
C GLY A 232 -6.05 -4.65 -20.97
N ASP A 233 -5.10 -4.02 -21.59
CA ASP A 233 -3.69 -4.00 -21.15
C ASP A 233 -3.10 -2.60 -21.01
N ALA A 234 -3.80 -1.56 -21.45
CA ALA A 234 -3.30 -0.19 -21.48
C ALA A 234 -4.16 0.77 -20.65
N LEU A 235 -3.49 1.72 -20.01
CA LEU A 235 -4.04 2.81 -19.23
C LEU A 235 -3.42 4.13 -19.70
N HIS A 236 -4.22 5.02 -20.26
CA HIS A 236 -3.76 6.35 -20.65
C HIS A 236 -4.07 7.36 -19.55
N LEU A 237 -3.07 8.12 -19.13
CA LEU A 237 -3.15 9.15 -18.10
C LEU A 237 -2.72 10.51 -18.67
N GLU A 238 -3.54 11.53 -18.51
CA GLU A 238 -3.22 12.91 -18.82
C GLU A 238 -3.27 13.73 -17.52
N ALA A 239 -2.15 14.29 -17.10
CA ALA A 239 -2.06 15.08 -15.87
C ALA A 239 -2.51 16.51 -16.13
N THR A 240 -3.67 16.91 -15.61
CA THR A 240 -4.20 18.28 -15.72
C THR A 240 -3.53 19.24 -14.76
N THR A 241 -2.87 18.73 -13.75
CA THR A 241 -2.02 19.46 -12.79
C THR A 241 -0.73 18.65 -12.53
N GLN A 242 0.21 19.20 -11.78
CA GLN A 242 1.30 18.38 -11.22
C GLN A 242 0.68 17.31 -10.33
N THR A 243 0.91 16.03 -10.65
CA THR A 243 0.18 14.92 -10.02
C THR A 243 1.12 13.90 -9.40
N LYS A 244 0.76 13.42 -8.21
CA LYS A 244 1.33 12.23 -7.59
C LYS A 244 0.25 11.17 -7.45
N ALA A 245 0.56 9.94 -7.82
CA ALA A 245 -0.38 8.83 -7.76
C ALA A 245 0.35 7.51 -7.48
N LEU A 246 -0.34 6.56 -6.83
CA LEU A 246 0.11 5.18 -6.72
C LEU A 246 -0.70 4.32 -7.67
N LEU A 247 -0.01 3.62 -8.59
CA LEU A 247 -0.60 2.58 -9.42
C LEU A 247 -0.31 1.22 -8.80
N MET A 248 -1.36 0.45 -8.60
CA MET A 248 -1.32 -0.92 -8.13
C MET A 248 -1.93 -1.82 -9.20
N ALA A 249 -1.20 -2.86 -9.63
CA ALA A 249 -1.73 -3.89 -10.49
C ALA A 249 -1.24 -5.26 -10.04
N GLY A 250 -2.07 -6.31 -10.17
CA GLY A 250 -1.67 -7.64 -9.75
C GLY A 250 -2.55 -8.74 -10.31
N GLU A 251 -1.97 -9.93 -10.44
CA GLU A 251 -2.71 -11.13 -10.83
C GLU A 251 -3.73 -11.47 -9.72
N PRO A 252 -5.03 -11.55 -10.02
CA PRO A 252 -6.04 -11.93 -9.04
C PRO A 252 -5.78 -13.35 -8.52
N LEU A 253 -5.79 -13.53 -7.20
CA LEU A 253 -5.53 -14.85 -6.60
C LEU A 253 -6.65 -15.86 -6.87
N GLN A 254 -7.86 -15.39 -7.15
CA GLN A 254 -9.06 -16.23 -7.36
C GLN A 254 -9.34 -17.21 -6.21
N GLU A 255 -9.01 -16.82 -5.01
CA GLU A 255 -9.15 -17.58 -3.77
C GLU A 255 -10.14 -16.89 -2.83
N PRO A 256 -10.83 -17.61 -1.94
CA PRO A 256 -11.71 -17.00 -0.95
C PRO A 256 -10.95 -16.04 -0.04
N ILE A 257 -11.53 -14.86 0.23
CA ILE A 257 -11.04 -13.88 1.20
C ILE A 257 -11.97 -13.91 2.41
N VAL A 258 -11.49 -14.42 3.52
CA VAL A 258 -12.23 -14.44 4.79
C VAL A 258 -11.40 -13.68 5.82
N GLY A 259 -11.89 -12.52 6.23
CA GLY A 259 -11.19 -11.65 7.16
C GLY A 259 -11.93 -11.48 8.49
N TYR A 260 -11.17 -11.30 9.56
CA TYR A 260 -11.65 -10.87 10.85
C TYR A 260 -10.61 -9.95 11.50
N GLY A 261 -10.87 -8.65 11.48
CA GLY A 261 -9.89 -7.67 11.95
C GLY A 261 -8.53 -7.84 11.25
N PRO A 262 -7.45 -8.10 12.01
CA PRO A 262 -6.09 -8.16 11.49
C PRO A 262 -5.70 -9.54 10.92
N PHE A 263 -6.65 -10.44 10.71
CA PHE A 263 -6.44 -11.76 10.15
C PHE A 263 -7.21 -11.93 8.84
N VAL A 264 -6.52 -12.33 7.78
CA VAL A 264 -7.13 -12.59 6.47
C VAL A 264 -6.67 -13.95 5.96
N MET A 265 -7.60 -14.91 5.94
CA MET A 265 -7.38 -16.30 5.56
C MET A 265 -8.35 -16.71 4.45
N ASN A 266 -8.44 -18.01 4.15
CA ASN A 266 -9.32 -18.51 3.10
C ASN A 266 -10.65 -19.11 3.62
N ASN A 267 -10.75 -19.39 4.93
CA ASN A 267 -11.96 -19.92 5.54
C ASN A 267 -12.08 -19.57 7.04
N LYS A 268 -13.27 -19.77 7.61
CA LYS A 268 -13.56 -19.44 9.02
C LYS A 268 -12.78 -20.29 10.00
N THR A 269 -12.46 -21.55 9.68
CA THR A 269 -11.65 -22.42 10.54
C THR A 269 -10.25 -21.84 10.74
N GLN A 270 -9.62 -21.40 9.65
CA GLN A 270 -8.30 -20.75 9.71
C GLN A 270 -8.33 -19.43 10.50
N ILE A 271 -9.43 -18.67 10.46
CA ILE A 271 -9.61 -17.49 11.32
C ILE A 271 -9.69 -17.88 12.79
N ALA A 272 -10.47 -18.93 13.12
CA ALA A 272 -10.55 -19.42 14.50
C ALA A 272 -9.18 -19.92 15.00
N GLU A 273 -8.38 -20.54 14.14
CA GLU A 273 -6.99 -20.94 14.43
C GLU A 273 -6.09 -19.72 14.70
N ALA A 274 -6.20 -18.69 13.85
CA ALA A 274 -5.43 -17.45 14.03
C ALA A 274 -5.72 -16.81 15.40
N ILE A 275 -6.98 -16.74 15.81
CA ILE A 275 -7.38 -16.20 17.11
C ILE A 275 -6.83 -17.06 18.26
N ARG A 276 -6.92 -18.40 18.18
CA ARG A 276 -6.35 -19.29 19.20
C ARG A 276 -4.84 -19.15 19.32
N ASP A 277 -4.14 -19.10 18.19
CA ASP A 277 -2.69 -18.98 18.15
C ASP A 277 -2.23 -17.64 18.72
N PHE A 278 -2.91 -16.55 18.38
CA PHE A 278 -2.65 -15.24 18.96
C PHE A 278 -2.85 -15.26 20.50
N ASN A 279 -4.00 -15.76 20.97
CA ASN A 279 -4.32 -15.81 22.39
C ASN A 279 -3.38 -16.73 23.19
N SER A 280 -2.74 -17.71 22.54
CA SER A 280 -1.76 -18.60 23.14
C SER A 280 -0.31 -18.11 23.05
N GLY A 281 -0.07 -16.89 22.54
CA GLY A 281 1.25 -16.27 22.44
C GLY A 281 2.13 -16.81 21.31
N ARG A 282 1.57 -17.50 20.33
CA ARG A 282 2.34 -18.11 19.21
C ARG A 282 2.85 -17.11 18.19
N PHE A 283 2.43 -15.83 18.26
CA PHE A 283 2.92 -14.77 17.37
C PHE A 283 4.21 -14.11 17.92
N GLY A 284 4.77 -14.64 19.00
CA GLY A 284 5.97 -14.14 19.63
C GLY A 284 5.69 -13.01 20.64
N GLN A 285 6.71 -12.22 20.92
CA GLN A 285 6.68 -11.09 21.86
C GLN A 285 7.53 -9.94 21.32
N ILE A 286 7.19 -8.71 21.66
CA ILE A 286 7.97 -7.49 21.38
C ILE A 286 8.54 -6.94 22.68
#